data_58a0c9503238a93b8c99e5548895f1db
#
_entry.id   58a0c9503238a93b8c99e5548895f1db
#
_cell.length_a   1.000
_cell.length_b   1.000
_cell.length_c   1.000
_cell.angle_alpha   90.00
_cell.angle_beta   90.00
_cell.angle_gamma   90.00
#
_symmetry.space_group_name_H-M   'P 1'
#
loop_
_entity.id
_entity.type
_entity.pdbx_description
1 polymer ?
#
loop_
_entity_poly.entity_id
_entity_poly.type
_entity_poly.pdbx_seq_one_letter_code
_entity_poly.pdbx_strand_id
1 'polypeptide(L)'
;AIDWLKKVYDDGLMSPDWVTIDTSEWSNGCKKGQNGVYIDVMDGARRIWDYFVNNEVPSVTNPDEFASMNLLGPINGKTLATSGYNGYYLITTDGAKTEEDVINALTFLDKLNDYDMLILADYGLEGVTYNWTEDGQIETIEGETSDRPNLGLNQMVAYIPGYPEDKKPLKPTERDDALTECYEQRT
;
A
#
# COMPACT_ATOMS: atom_id res chain seq x y z
N ALA A 1 -28.25 2.40 8.91
CA ALA A 1 -27.06 3.02 8.28
C ALA A 1 -27.39 4.44 7.77
N ILE A 2 -28.42 4.63 6.91
CA ILE A 2 -28.76 5.93 6.33
C ILE A 2 -29.09 6.99 7.40
N ASP A 3 -29.91 6.64 8.38
CA ASP A 3 -30.27 7.57 9.48
C ASP A 3 -29.05 8.01 10.29
N TRP A 4 -28.10 7.11 10.47
CA TRP A 4 -26.82 7.43 11.14
C TRP A 4 -25.96 8.38 10.28
N LEU A 5 -25.83 8.11 8.99
CA LEU A 5 -25.09 8.99 8.07
C LEU A 5 -25.72 10.38 8.01
N LYS A 6 -27.07 10.42 7.95
CA LYS A 6 -27.80 11.70 8.00
C LYS A 6 -27.49 12.47 9.29
N LYS A 7 -27.50 11.79 10.43
CA LYS A 7 -27.18 12.43 11.71
C LYS A 7 -25.75 12.99 11.70
N VAL A 8 -24.76 12.22 11.23
CA VAL A 8 -23.35 12.65 11.17
C VAL A 8 -23.21 13.90 10.28
N TYR A 9 -23.96 13.95 9.17
CA TYR A 9 -24.01 15.11 8.30
C TYR A 9 -24.69 16.32 8.97
N ASP A 10 -25.86 16.11 9.55
CA ASP A 10 -26.62 17.17 10.24
C ASP A 10 -25.84 17.75 11.44
N ASP A 11 -25.04 16.94 12.11
CA ASP A 11 -24.15 17.34 13.20
C ASP A 11 -22.88 18.08 12.71
N GLY A 12 -22.69 18.24 11.39
CA GLY A 12 -21.53 18.93 10.80
C GLY A 12 -20.23 18.15 10.87
N LEU A 13 -20.28 16.83 11.08
CA LEU A 13 -19.13 15.95 11.20
C LEU A 13 -18.67 15.36 9.84
N MET A 14 -19.40 15.63 8.77
CA MET A 14 -19.04 15.27 7.40
C MET A 14 -18.86 16.53 6.56
N SER A 15 -17.94 16.47 5.60
CA SER A 15 -17.83 17.54 4.59
C SER A 15 -19.18 17.78 3.90
N PRO A 16 -19.61 19.02 3.69
CA PRO A 16 -20.83 19.30 2.91
C PRO A 16 -20.74 18.78 1.48
N ASP A 17 -19.53 18.63 0.95
CA ASP A 17 -19.27 18.19 -0.42
C ASP A 17 -19.06 16.65 -0.54
N TRP A 18 -19.33 15.90 0.50
CA TRP A 18 -19.01 14.45 0.56
C TRP A 18 -19.59 13.64 -0.61
N VAL A 19 -20.71 14.08 -1.20
CA VAL A 19 -21.34 13.41 -2.35
C VAL A 19 -20.66 13.73 -3.67
N THR A 20 -19.95 14.86 -3.74
CA THR A 20 -19.34 15.40 -4.97
C THR A 20 -17.82 15.33 -4.98
N ILE A 21 -17.20 14.86 -3.88
CA ILE A 21 -15.74 14.65 -3.81
C ILE A 21 -15.35 13.62 -4.87
N ASP A 22 -14.43 14.01 -5.75
CA ASP A 22 -13.84 13.08 -6.71
C ASP A 22 -13.05 11.98 -6.00
N THR A 23 -13.09 10.76 -6.54
CA THR A 23 -12.36 9.62 -5.98
C THR A 23 -10.85 9.82 -5.91
N SER A 24 -10.27 10.66 -6.77
CA SER A 24 -8.86 11.02 -6.70
C SER A 24 -8.51 11.92 -5.50
N GLU A 25 -9.50 12.65 -4.99
CA GLU A 25 -9.34 13.62 -3.89
C GLU A 25 -9.70 13.06 -2.50
N TRP A 26 -10.17 11.82 -2.43
CA TRP A 26 -10.72 11.20 -1.22
C TRP A 26 -9.83 11.25 0.02
N SER A 27 -8.50 11.20 -0.14
CA SER A 27 -7.54 11.24 0.98
C SER A 27 -7.06 12.65 1.34
N ASN A 28 -7.37 13.66 0.51
CA ASN A 28 -6.81 14.99 0.65
C ASN A 28 -7.25 15.70 1.93
N GLY A 29 -8.48 15.49 2.37
CA GLY A 29 -8.97 16.05 3.63
C GLY A 29 -8.15 15.58 4.84
N CYS A 30 -7.79 14.30 4.88
CA CYS A 30 -6.94 13.73 5.93
C CYS A 30 -5.51 14.27 5.83
N LYS A 31 -4.92 14.26 4.63
CA LYS A 31 -3.57 14.78 4.39
C LYS A 31 -3.40 16.26 4.76
N LYS A 32 -4.47 17.05 4.64
CA LYS A 32 -4.50 18.47 4.99
C LYS A 32 -4.90 18.73 6.45
N GLY A 33 -5.11 17.68 7.26
CA GLY A 33 -5.55 17.83 8.64
C GLY A 33 -7.00 18.31 8.80
N GLN A 34 -7.82 18.23 7.77
CA GLN A 34 -9.23 18.66 7.79
C GLN A 34 -10.15 17.57 8.36
N ASN A 35 -9.76 16.32 8.29
CA ASN A 35 -10.51 15.17 8.77
C ASN A 35 -9.77 14.52 9.94
N GLY A 36 -10.39 14.43 11.09
CA GLY A 36 -9.83 13.78 12.28
C GLY A 36 -10.03 12.26 12.32
N VAL A 37 -10.94 11.73 11.48
CA VAL A 37 -11.21 10.29 11.36
C VAL A 37 -11.31 9.94 9.89
N TYR A 38 -10.72 8.81 9.54
CA TYR A 38 -10.70 8.28 8.19
C TYR A 38 -10.99 6.79 8.20
N ILE A 39 -11.89 6.34 7.34
CA ILE A 39 -12.30 4.94 7.25
C ILE A 39 -11.95 4.43 5.88
N ASP A 40 -11.02 3.47 5.82
CA ASP A 40 -10.58 2.87 4.58
C ASP A 40 -10.01 1.46 4.79
N VAL A 41 -9.53 0.87 3.71
CA VAL A 41 -8.69 -0.33 3.76
C VAL A 41 -7.31 0.02 4.34
N MET A 42 -6.63 -0.98 4.90
CA MET A 42 -5.32 -0.77 5.55
C MET A 42 -4.29 -0.13 4.64
N ASP A 43 -4.29 -0.45 3.35
CA ASP A 43 -3.40 0.18 2.37
C ASP A 43 -3.68 1.69 2.20
N GLY A 44 -4.91 2.12 2.35
CA GLY A 44 -5.28 3.54 2.40
C GLY A 44 -4.63 4.26 3.57
N ALA A 45 -4.68 3.67 4.77
CA ALA A 45 -4.02 4.19 5.96
C ALA A 45 -2.50 4.28 5.75
N ARG A 46 -1.87 3.22 5.21
CA ARG A 46 -0.44 3.22 4.87
C ARG A 46 -0.07 4.39 3.96
N ARG A 47 -0.81 4.61 2.88
CA ARG A 47 -0.54 5.69 1.91
C ARG A 47 -0.65 7.09 2.52
N ILE A 48 -1.55 7.30 3.48
CA ILE A 48 -1.67 8.58 4.18
C ILE A 48 -0.50 8.76 5.15
N TRP A 49 -0.13 7.73 5.88
CA TRP A 49 1.01 7.77 6.79
C TRP A 49 2.32 8.05 6.01
N ASP A 50 2.54 7.33 4.90
CA ASP A 50 3.68 7.59 4.00
C ASP A 50 3.70 9.04 3.51
N TYR A 51 2.53 9.61 3.21
CA TYR A 51 2.44 11.02 2.83
C TYR A 51 2.93 11.95 3.94
N PHE A 52 2.57 11.69 5.18
CA PHE A 52 3.03 12.51 6.30
C PHE A 52 4.55 12.45 6.48
N VAL A 53 5.12 11.27 6.42
CA VAL A 53 6.57 11.07 6.54
C VAL A 53 7.32 11.68 5.36
N ASN A 54 6.91 11.36 4.12
CA ASN A 54 7.61 11.80 2.91
C ASN A 54 7.53 13.32 2.66
N ASN A 55 6.53 13.99 3.24
CA ASN A 55 6.37 15.44 3.13
C ASN A 55 6.73 16.17 4.43
N GLU A 56 7.33 15.47 5.39
CA GLU A 56 7.75 16.03 6.68
C GLU A 56 6.62 16.82 7.37
N VAL A 57 5.38 16.30 7.28
CA VAL A 57 4.21 16.97 7.84
C VAL A 57 4.34 16.98 9.36
N PRO A 58 4.42 18.14 10.02
CA PRO A 58 4.60 18.18 11.47
C PRO A 58 3.32 17.70 12.18
N SER A 59 3.50 17.01 13.30
CA SER A 59 2.40 16.68 14.20
C SER A 59 1.80 17.95 14.82
N VAL A 60 0.49 18.02 14.90
CA VAL A 60 -0.22 19.15 15.55
C VAL A 60 0.01 19.16 17.06
N THR A 61 0.21 17.99 17.66
CA THR A 61 0.40 17.83 19.12
C THR A 61 1.86 17.87 19.55
N ASN A 62 2.79 17.47 18.66
CA ASN A 62 4.22 17.52 18.90
C ASN A 62 4.94 17.96 17.62
N PRO A 63 5.22 19.26 17.44
CA PRO A 63 5.84 19.77 16.21
C PRO A 63 7.25 19.26 15.92
N ASP A 64 7.92 18.64 16.89
CA ASP A 64 9.24 18.01 16.74
C ASP A 64 9.15 16.59 16.12
N GLU A 65 7.94 16.08 15.92
CA GLU A 65 7.66 14.78 15.31
C GLU A 65 6.81 14.95 14.05
N PHE A 66 6.86 13.96 13.18
CA PHE A 66 5.97 13.90 12.02
C PHE A 66 4.56 13.50 12.44
N ALA A 67 3.58 13.93 11.66
CA ALA A 67 2.21 13.48 11.83
C ALA A 67 2.14 11.96 11.63
N SER A 68 1.41 11.29 12.50
CA SER A 68 1.17 9.85 12.47
C SER A 68 -0.33 9.56 12.60
N MET A 69 -0.69 8.29 12.54
CA MET A 69 -2.08 7.84 12.63
C MET A 69 -2.20 6.79 13.72
N ASN A 70 -3.25 6.91 14.53
CA ASN A 70 -3.68 5.81 15.38
C ASN A 70 -4.56 4.87 14.54
N LEU A 71 -4.06 3.68 14.27
CA LEU A 71 -4.81 2.67 13.54
C LEU A 71 -5.75 1.94 14.50
N LEU A 72 -7.02 1.90 14.13
CA LEU A 72 -8.03 1.18 14.90
C LEU A 72 -8.39 -0.10 14.17
N GLY A 73 -8.33 -1.20 14.89
CA GLY A 73 -8.74 -2.52 14.38
C GLY A 73 -10.27 -2.63 14.22
N PRO A 74 -10.78 -3.85 14.09
CA PRO A 74 -12.20 -4.09 13.88
C PRO A 74 -13.06 -3.50 15.02
N ILE A 75 -14.07 -2.72 14.66
CA ILE A 75 -15.01 -2.15 15.63
C ILE A 75 -15.93 -3.26 16.15
N ASN A 76 -15.94 -3.47 17.46
CA ASN A 76 -16.68 -4.55 18.10
C ASN A 76 -16.38 -5.96 17.54
N GLY A 77 -15.12 -6.22 17.15
CA GLY A 77 -14.70 -7.48 16.60
C GLY A 77 -15.26 -7.79 15.20
N LYS A 78 -15.78 -6.78 14.50
CA LYS A 78 -16.37 -6.95 13.16
C LYS A 78 -15.56 -6.20 12.12
N THR A 79 -15.29 -6.86 11.02
CA THR A 79 -14.68 -6.28 9.82
C THR A 79 -15.49 -6.66 8.58
N LEU A 80 -15.34 -5.90 7.51
CA LEU A 80 -15.93 -6.28 6.23
C LEU A 80 -15.23 -7.53 5.70
N ALA A 81 -16.03 -8.48 5.24
CA ALA A 81 -15.51 -9.64 4.52
C ALA A 81 -14.92 -9.19 3.18
N THR A 82 -13.79 -9.78 2.81
CA THR A 82 -13.18 -9.61 1.49
C THR A 82 -13.39 -10.88 0.66
N SER A 83 -13.29 -10.73 -0.67
CA SER A 83 -13.35 -11.87 -1.59
C SER A 83 -12.15 -12.82 -1.47
N GLY A 84 -11.11 -12.42 -0.72
CA GLY A 84 -9.87 -13.18 -0.57
C GLY A 84 -8.87 -12.99 -1.72
N TYR A 85 -9.22 -12.20 -2.73
CA TYR A 85 -8.31 -11.82 -3.84
C TYR A 85 -8.55 -10.35 -4.20
N ASN A 86 -7.49 -9.65 -4.60
CA ASN A 86 -7.53 -8.24 -4.99
C ASN A 86 -7.37 -8.03 -6.49
N GLY A 87 -6.91 -9.04 -7.20
CA GLY A 87 -6.67 -8.96 -8.63
C GLY A 87 -6.24 -10.30 -9.22
N TYR A 88 -5.98 -10.27 -10.51
CA TYR A 88 -5.57 -11.46 -11.26
C TYR A 88 -4.83 -11.03 -12.53
N TYR A 89 -4.01 -11.94 -13.04
CA TYR A 89 -3.42 -11.79 -14.36
C TYR A 89 -4.32 -12.43 -15.41
N LEU A 90 -4.40 -11.80 -16.57
CA LEU A 90 -5.15 -12.31 -17.71
C LEU A 90 -4.20 -12.61 -18.87
N ILE A 91 -4.29 -13.81 -19.43
CA ILE A 91 -3.67 -14.16 -20.70
C ILE A 91 -4.76 -14.08 -21.75
N THR A 92 -4.67 -13.10 -22.64
CA THR A 92 -5.69 -12.88 -23.66
C THR A 92 -5.45 -13.75 -24.89
N THR A 93 -6.50 -14.12 -25.58
CA THR A 93 -6.42 -14.90 -26.83
C THR A 93 -5.75 -14.13 -27.99
N ASP A 94 -5.72 -12.81 -27.91
CA ASP A 94 -5.01 -11.97 -28.87
C ASP A 94 -3.50 -11.88 -28.57
N GLY A 95 -3.13 -11.97 -27.30
CA GLY A 95 -1.74 -11.96 -26.86
C GLY A 95 -1.07 -13.34 -26.93
N ALA A 96 -1.82 -14.41 -26.67
CA ALA A 96 -1.34 -15.79 -26.70
C ALA A 96 -2.21 -16.61 -27.64
N LYS A 97 -1.74 -16.85 -28.85
CA LYS A 97 -2.49 -17.51 -29.94
C LYS A 97 -2.22 -19.00 -30.04
N THR A 98 -1.14 -19.47 -29.47
CA THR A 98 -0.72 -20.86 -29.47
C THR A 98 -0.56 -21.37 -28.04
N GLU A 99 -0.56 -22.69 -27.88
CA GLU A 99 -0.26 -23.32 -26.59
C GLU A 99 1.12 -22.93 -26.07
N GLU A 100 2.10 -22.78 -26.95
CA GLU A 100 3.46 -22.33 -26.61
C GLU A 100 3.45 -20.90 -26.04
N ASP A 101 2.68 -19.98 -26.62
CA ASP A 101 2.53 -18.61 -26.10
C ASP A 101 1.95 -18.62 -24.68
N VAL A 102 0.95 -19.47 -24.42
CA VAL A 102 0.35 -19.61 -23.07
C VAL A 102 1.37 -20.18 -22.08
N ILE A 103 2.13 -21.22 -22.47
CA ILE A 103 3.19 -21.81 -21.63
C ILE A 103 4.26 -20.75 -21.31
N ASN A 104 4.68 -19.97 -22.29
CA ASN A 104 5.67 -18.90 -22.10
C ASN A 104 5.16 -17.82 -21.14
N ALA A 105 3.91 -17.41 -21.29
CA ALA A 105 3.28 -16.44 -20.38
C ALA A 105 3.18 -16.97 -18.94
N LEU A 106 2.76 -18.23 -18.77
CA LEU A 106 2.69 -18.88 -17.45
C LEU A 106 4.10 -19.04 -16.83
N THR A 107 5.09 -19.43 -17.63
CA THR A 107 6.48 -19.54 -17.17
C THR A 107 7.02 -18.18 -16.74
N PHE A 108 6.70 -17.10 -17.45
CA PHE A 108 7.05 -15.76 -17.03
C PHE A 108 6.43 -15.39 -15.70
N LEU A 109 5.11 -15.63 -15.52
CA LEU A 109 4.41 -15.36 -14.26
C LEU A 109 4.97 -16.20 -13.10
N ASP A 110 5.33 -17.47 -13.36
CA ASP A 110 5.97 -18.33 -12.38
C ASP A 110 7.31 -17.76 -11.93
N LYS A 111 8.12 -17.29 -12.88
CA LYS A 111 9.42 -16.65 -12.62
C LYS A 111 9.32 -15.36 -11.80
N LEU A 112 8.21 -14.62 -11.87
CA LEU A 112 8.02 -13.45 -11.01
C LEU A 112 7.92 -13.79 -9.51
N ASN A 113 7.72 -15.07 -9.15
CA ASN A 113 7.76 -15.54 -7.75
C ASN A 113 9.19 -15.81 -7.24
N ASP A 114 10.17 -15.87 -8.13
CA ASP A 114 11.56 -16.05 -7.74
C ASP A 114 12.03 -14.82 -6.94
N TYR A 115 12.76 -15.03 -5.84
CA TYR A 115 13.22 -13.96 -4.95
C TYR A 115 13.94 -12.84 -5.69
N ASP A 116 14.87 -13.21 -6.59
CA ASP A 116 15.64 -12.24 -7.36
C ASP A 116 14.77 -11.40 -8.30
N MET A 117 13.68 -11.97 -8.80
CA MET A 117 12.72 -11.24 -9.65
C MET A 117 11.85 -10.30 -8.83
N LEU A 118 11.48 -10.66 -7.61
CA LEU A 118 10.80 -9.76 -6.68
C LEU A 118 11.69 -8.57 -6.34
N ILE A 119 12.96 -8.81 -6.01
CA ILE A 119 13.95 -7.75 -5.75
C ILE A 119 14.10 -6.84 -6.98
N LEU A 120 14.27 -7.41 -8.16
CA LEU A 120 14.39 -6.64 -9.40
C LEU A 120 13.16 -5.76 -9.65
N ALA A 121 11.96 -6.29 -9.45
CA ALA A 121 10.72 -5.56 -9.69
C ALA A 121 10.47 -4.44 -8.65
N ASP A 122 10.79 -4.69 -7.38
CA ASP A 122 10.53 -3.74 -6.30
C ASP A 122 11.65 -2.71 -6.13
N TYR A 123 12.91 -3.13 -6.31
CA TYR A 123 14.07 -2.29 -5.98
C TYR A 123 14.96 -1.96 -7.17
N GLY A 124 14.87 -2.71 -8.28
CA GLY A 124 15.66 -2.50 -9.49
C GLY A 124 17.00 -3.22 -9.45
N LEU A 125 18.10 -2.52 -9.74
CA LEU A 125 19.44 -3.10 -9.90
C LEU A 125 20.38 -2.69 -8.77
N GLU A 126 21.06 -3.68 -8.21
CA GLU A 126 22.10 -3.46 -7.20
C GLU A 126 23.22 -2.55 -7.75
N GLY A 127 23.68 -1.62 -6.92
CA GLY A 127 24.69 -0.61 -7.28
C GLY A 127 24.17 0.52 -8.17
N VAL A 128 22.90 0.46 -8.62
CA VAL A 128 22.23 1.49 -9.43
C VAL A 128 21.08 2.12 -8.66
N THR A 129 20.14 1.33 -8.20
CA THR A 129 18.94 1.81 -7.51
C THR A 129 18.93 1.46 -6.02
N TYR A 130 19.71 0.47 -5.63
CA TYR A 130 19.87 0.06 -4.23
C TYR A 130 21.24 -0.57 -3.99
N ASN A 131 21.63 -0.68 -2.71
CA ASN A 131 22.74 -1.50 -2.23
C ASN A 131 22.25 -2.42 -1.11
N TRP A 132 22.94 -3.55 -0.91
CA TRP A 132 22.77 -4.37 0.29
C TRP A 132 23.61 -3.82 1.43
N THR A 133 23.02 -3.73 2.61
CA THR A 133 23.74 -3.46 3.86
C THR A 133 24.42 -4.73 4.38
N GLU A 134 25.34 -4.59 5.35
CA GLU A 134 26.05 -5.72 5.95
C GLU A 134 25.11 -6.71 6.67
N ASP A 135 23.96 -6.25 7.15
CA ASP A 135 22.94 -7.06 7.81
C ASP A 135 21.86 -7.60 6.85
N GLY A 136 22.11 -7.51 5.54
CA GLY A 136 21.25 -8.12 4.51
C GLY A 136 19.94 -7.37 4.25
N GLN A 137 19.90 -6.06 4.56
CA GLN A 137 18.77 -5.19 4.24
C GLN A 137 19.06 -4.39 2.97
N ILE A 138 18.03 -3.87 2.34
CA ILE A 138 18.15 -2.96 1.21
C ILE A 138 18.23 -1.52 1.71
N GLU A 139 19.21 -0.79 1.19
CA GLU A 139 19.31 0.66 1.26
C GLU A 139 19.16 1.24 -0.14
N THR A 140 18.14 2.09 -0.35
CA THR A 140 17.86 2.68 -1.65
C THR A 140 18.81 3.84 -1.95
N ILE A 141 19.27 3.93 -3.20
CA ILE A 141 20.12 5.04 -3.68
C ILE A 141 19.20 6.21 -4.00
N GLU A 142 19.46 7.35 -3.36
CA GLU A 142 18.66 8.56 -3.52
C GLU A 142 18.67 9.05 -4.97
N GLY A 143 17.49 9.43 -5.48
CA GLY A 143 17.29 9.94 -6.83
C GLY A 143 16.99 8.88 -7.89
N GLU A 144 17.59 7.69 -7.80
CA GLU A 144 17.43 6.63 -8.82
C GLU A 144 16.15 5.77 -8.63
N THR A 145 15.57 5.83 -7.45
CA THR A 145 14.39 5.02 -7.12
C THR A 145 13.07 5.61 -7.60
N SER A 146 13.05 6.92 -7.89
CA SER A 146 11.83 7.65 -8.27
C SER A 146 11.27 7.21 -9.63
N ASP A 147 12.09 6.69 -10.50
CA ASP A 147 11.69 6.30 -11.86
C ASP A 147 11.10 4.89 -11.93
N ARG A 148 11.34 4.03 -10.94
CA ARG A 148 10.80 2.66 -10.90
C ARG A 148 9.27 2.59 -10.95
N PRO A 149 8.52 3.39 -10.18
CA PRO A 149 7.07 3.44 -10.31
C PRO A 149 6.60 3.83 -11.71
N ASN A 150 7.35 4.70 -12.37
CA ASN A 150 7.03 5.15 -13.73
C ASN A 150 7.25 4.05 -14.77
N LEU A 151 8.17 3.12 -14.51
CA LEU A 151 8.37 1.93 -15.34
C LEU A 151 7.29 0.85 -15.10
N GLY A 152 6.52 0.95 -14.03
CA GLY A 152 5.45 0.01 -13.69
C GLY A 152 5.93 -1.39 -13.30
N LEU A 153 7.22 -1.58 -13.03
CA LEU A 153 7.80 -2.89 -12.72
C LEU A 153 7.20 -3.49 -11.44
N ASN A 154 6.96 -2.66 -10.43
CA ASN A 154 6.32 -3.08 -9.19
C ASN A 154 4.87 -3.58 -9.40
N GLN A 155 4.20 -3.17 -10.46
CA GLN A 155 2.85 -3.66 -10.79
C GLN A 155 2.87 -5.09 -11.32
N MET A 156 4.00 -5.53 -11.88
CA MET A 156 4.14 -6.91 -12.38
C MET A 156 4.12 -7.93 -11.25
N VAL A 157 4.50 -7.55 -10.03
CA VAL A 157 4.52 -8.40 -8.83
C VAL A 157 3.42 -8.05 -7.82
N ALA A 158 2.52 -7.13 -8.15
CA ALA A 158 1.50 -6.62 -7.23
C ALA A 158 0.52 -7.69 -6.68
N TYR A 159 0.35 -8.80 -7.39
CA TYR A 159 -0.54 -9.91 -7.01
C TYR A 159 0.21 -11.20 -6.69
N ILE A 160 1.53 -11.11 -6.52
CA ILE A 160 2.38 -12.22 -6.10
C ILE A 160 2.45 -12.24 -4.57
N PRO A 161 2.59 -13.40 -3.91
CA PRO A 161 2.57 -13.50 -2.44
C PRO A 161 3.61 -12.66 -1.68
N GLY A 162 4.63 -12.15 -2.37
CA GLY A 162 5.67 -11.33 -1.75
C GLY A 162 6.82 -12.15 -1.15
N TYR A 163 7.62 -11.50 -0.32
CA TYR A 163 8.84 -12.09 0.23
C TYR A 163 8.54 -13.10 1.34
N PRO A 164 9.30 -14.21 1.41
CA PRO A 164 9.31 -15.06 2.59
C PRO A 164 9.63 -14.24 3.85
N GLU A 165 9.05 -14.62 5.00
CA GLU A 165 9.20 -13.86 6.26
C GLU A 165 10.65 -13.71 6.70
N ASP A 166 11.47 -14.76 6.49
CA ASP A 166 12.89 -14.81 6.81
C ASP A 166 13.79 -14.09 5.78
N LYS A 167 13.21 -13.56 4.71
CA LYS A 167 13.93 -12.91 3.60
C LYS A 167 13.36 -11.55 3.24
N LYS A 168 12.71 -10.87 4.17
CA LYS A 168 12.22 -9.52 3.92
C LYS A 168 13.40 -8.56 3.73
N PRO A 169 13.44 -7.82 2.60
CA PRO A 169 14.58 -6.96 2.27
C PRO A 169 14.60 -5.63 3.04
N LEU A 170 13.55 -5.31 3.78
CA LEU A 170 13.46 -4.10 4.60
C LEU A 170 13.08 -4.46 6.03
N LYS A 171 13.64 -3.74 6.99
CA LYS A 171 13.19 -3.82 8.38
C LYS A 171 11.80 -3.22 8.51
N PRO A 172 10.92 -3.82 9.35
CA PRO A 172 9.65 -3.22 9.68
C PRO A 172 9.85 -1.82 10.27
N THR A 173 8.98 -0.91 9.88
CA THR A 173 8.89 0.43 10.45
C THR A 173 7.80 0.45 11.53
N GLU A 174 7.73 1.51 12.35
CA GLU A 174 6.63 1.72 13.31
C GLU A 174 5.25 1.60 12.62
N ARG A 175 5.14 2.10 11.41
CA ARG A 175 3.94 1.95 10.58
C ARG A 175 3.62 0.48 10.28
N ASP A 176 4.61 -0.31 9.90
CA ASP A 176 4.42 -1.73 9.57
C ASP A 176 4.03 -2.54 10.80
N ASP A 177 4.59 -2.22 11.95
CA ASP A 177 4.23 -2.82 13.23
C ASP A 177 2.78 -2.48 13.61
N ALA A 178 2.36 -1.22 13.49
CA ALA A 178 0.99 -0.80 13.75
C ALA A 178 -0.03 -1.45 12.79
N LEU A 179 0.32 -1.62 11.53
CA LEU A 179 -0.50 -2.35 10.56
C LEU A 179 -0.62 -3.83 10.92
N THR A 180 0.48 -4.46 11.33
CA THR A 180 0.50 -5.87 11.75
C THR A 180 -0.39 -6.07 12.98
N GLU A 181 -0.26 -5.24 14.00
CA GLU A 181 -1.12 -5.27 15.18
C GLU A 181 -2.61 -5.15 14.82
N CYS A 182 -2.97 -4.24 13.92
CA CYS A 182 -4.34 -4.12 13.43
C CYS A 182 -4.82 -5.39 12.69
N TYR A 183 -3.96 -6.06 11.95
CA TYR A 183 -4.32 -7.32 11.27
C TYR A 183 -4.54 -8.46 12.28
N GLU A 184 -3.74 -8.55 13.32
CA GLU A 184 -3.88 -9.57 14.36
C GLU A 184 -5.20 -9.44 15.14
N GLN A 185 -5.72 -8.23 15.30
CA GLN A 185 -7.02 -7.98 15.94
C GLN A 185 -8.23 -8.49 15.14
N ARG A 186 -8.02 -8.98 13.92
CA ARG A 186 -9.09 -9.51 13.05
C ARG A 186 -9.44 -10.98 13.30
N THR A 187 -8.62 -11.71 14.06
CA THR A 187 -8.78 -13.17 14.32
C THR A 187 -9.65 -13.50 15.52
#